data_dc42c4d13f1a88a6149bc76a087bc7d4
#
_entry.id   dc42c4d13f1a88a6149bc76a087bc7d4
#
_cell.length_a   1.000
_cell.length_b   1.000
_cell.length_c   1.000
_cell.angle_alpha   90.00
_cell.angle_beta   90.00
_cell.angle_gamma   90.00
#
_symmetry.space_group_name_H-M   'P 1'
#
loop_
_entity.id
_entity.type
_entity.pdbx_description
1 polymer ?
#
loop_
_entity_poly.entity_id
_entity_poly.type
_entity_poly.pdbx_seq_one_letter_code
_entity_poly.pdbx_strand_id
1 'polypeptide(L)'
;MDFDLWLADLAKAADLCLKPYRHALRFSGEPPAVLGDSSDCALLIEARNDQGERCPQRDLELEIYRSGSELNLMISWVQDPEAPMLWHGSHAVWMQAVSGERCERPADGAALEALCRRIRALLGGA
;
A
#
# COMPACT_ATOMS: atom_id res chain seq x y z
N MET A 1 13.95 -13.25 -8.55
CA MET A 1 12.60 -12.68 -8.38
C MET A 1 12.36 -11.67 -9.49
N ASP A 2 11.25 -11.80 -10.16
CA ASP A 2 10.86 -10.85 -11.21
C ASP A 2 10.05 -9.72 -10.56
N PHE A 3 10.67 -8.56 -10.41
CA PHE A 3 10.00 -7.41 -9.81
C PHE A 3 8.81 -6.93 -10.65
N ASP A 4 8.90 -7.02 -11.97
CA ASP A 4 7.81 -6.57 -12.83
C ASP A 4 6.55 -7.41 -12.62
N LEU A 5 6.69 -8.72 -12.50
CA LEU A 5 5.57 -9.61 -12.19
C LEU A 5 5.01 -9.33 -10.80
N TRP A 6 5.88 -9.11 -9.84
CA TRP A 6 5.47 -8.81 -8.48
C TRP A 6 4.68 -7.49 -8.41
N LEU A 7 5.19 -6.44 -9.07
CA LEU A 7 4.50 -5.16 -9.14
C LEU A 7 3.15 -5.29 -9.85
N ALA A 8 3.08 -6.11 -10.90
CA ALA A 8 1.84 -6.35 -11.61
C ALA A 8 0.80 -7.06 -10.71
N ASP A 9 1.23 -8.00 -9.89
CA ASP A 9 0.33 -8.69 -8.95
C ASP A 9 -0.22 -7.72 -7.91
N LEU A 10 0.62 -6.82 -7.40
CA LEU A 10 0.16 -5.79 -6.47
C LEU A 10 -0.81 -4.82 -7.14
N ALA A 11 -0.56 -4.47 -8.41
CA ALA A 11 -1.46 -3.60 -9.16
C ALA A 11 -2.84 -4.23 -9.31
N LYS A 12 -2.90 -5.53 -9.58
CA LYS A 12 -4.17 -6.25 -9.69
C LYS A 12 -4.93 -6.24 -8.36
N ALA A 13 -4.21 -6.40 -7.26
CA ALA A 13 -4.83 -6.31 -5.93
C ALA A 13 -5.44 -4.94 -5.70
N ALA A 14 -4.73 -3.87 -6.06
CA ALA A 14 -5.25 -2.53 -5.95
C ALA A 14 -6.47 -2.30 -6.85
N ASP A 15 -6.44 -2.81 -8.07
CA ASP A 15 -7.58 -2.71 -8.99
C ASP A 15 -8.84 -3.38 -8.41
N LEU A 16 -8.66 -4.50 -7.73
CA LEU A 16 -9.79 -5.21 -7.14
C LEU A 16 -10.37 -4.49 -5.92
N CYS A 17 -9.51 -3.90 -5.11
CA CYS A 17 -9.92 -3.30 -3.83
C CYS A 17 -10.35 -1.84 -3.97
N LEU A 18 -9.84 -1.14 -4.97
CA LEU A 18 -10.02 0.31 -5.10
C LEU A 18 -10.77 0.67 -6.39
N LYS A 19 -11.77 -0.12 -6.76
CA LYS A 19 -12.59 0.16 -7.93
C LYS A 19 -13.25 1.54 -7.82
N PRO A 20 -13.47 2.24 -8.93
CA PRO A 20 -13.27 1.83 -10.33
C PRO A 20 -11.87 2.15 -10.86
N TYR A 21 -10.94 2.50 -9.99
CA TYR A 21 -9.61 2.95 -10.41
C TYR A 21 -8.74 1.77 -10.85
N ARG A 22 -7.85 2.07 -11.81
CA ARG A 22 -6.78 1.17 -12.25
C ARG A 22 -5.47 1.67 -11.68
N HIS A 23 -4.51 0.76 -11.51
CA HIS A 23 -3.29 1.12 -10.78
C HIS A 23 -2.06 0.59 -11.49
N ALA A 24 -0.97 1.37 -11.35
CA ALA A 24 0.38 0.95 -11.70
C ALA A 24 1.26 1.21 -10.50
N LEU A 25 2.14 0.27 -10.20
CA LEU A 25 3.05 0.41 -9.06
C LEU A 25 4.48 0.53 -9.55
N ARG A 26 5.26 1.33 -8.84
CA ARG A 26 6.69 1.43 -9.05
C ARG A 26 7.37 1.66 -7.71
N PHE A 27 8.65 1.35 -7.64
CA PHE A 27 9.41 1.64 -6.44
C PHE A 27 9.58 3.16 -6.28
N SER A 28 9.40 3.61 -5.03
CA SER A 28 9.60 5.00 -4.65
C SER A 28 11.02 5.11 -4.10
N GLY A 29 12.00 5.17 -4.99
CA GLY A 29 13.40 5.10 -4.62
C GLY A 29 14.05 3.86 -5.20
N GLU A 30 15.15 3.41 -4.60
CA GLU A 30 15.85 2.23 -5.07
C GLU A 30 15.10 0.95 -4.69
N PRO A 31 14.93 0.00 -5.64
CA PRO A 31 14.36 -1.29 -5.29
C PRO A 31 15.33 -2.07 -4.40
N PRO A 32 14.80 -2.95 -3.52
CA PRO A 32 15.67 -3.81 -2.73
C PRO A 32 16.40 -4.81 -3.63
N ALA A 33 17.57 -5.27 -3.18
CA ALA A 33 18.34 -6.26 -3.94
C ALA A 33 17.56 -7.57 -4.08
N VAL A 34 16.85 -7.96 -3.03
CA VAL A 34 15.94 -9.10 -3.01
C VAL A 34 14.73 -8.75 -2.17
N LEU A 35 13.56 -9.29 -2.54
CA LEU A 35 12.37 -9.22 -1.70
C LEU A 35 12.44 -10.34 -0.68
N GLY A 36 13.18 -10.12 0.39
CA GLY A 36 13.44 -11.12 1.41
C GLY A 36 12.94 -10.71 2.78
N ASP A 37 13.32 -11.51 3.77
CA ASP A 37 12.79 -11.43 5.12
C ASP A 37 13.13 -10.15 5.88
N SER A 38 14.16 -9.43 5.45
CA SER A 38 14.59 -8.20 6.12
C SER A 38 14.62 -7.00 5.20
N SER A 39 13.96 -7.08 4.06
CA SER A 39 13.95 -5.99 3.07
C SER A 39 12.80 -5.05 3.32
N ASP A 40 13.14 -3.78 3.55
CA ASP A 40 12.16 -2.70 3.58
C ASP A 40 12.14 -2.05 2.21
N CYS A 41 10.96 -1.66 1.76
CA CYS A 41 10.85 -0.92 0.50
C CYS A 41 9.63 0.00 0.51
N ALA A 42 9.68 0.99 -0.35
CA ALA A 42 8.58 1.92 -0.55
C ALA A 42 8.12 1.87 -1.99
N LEU A 43 6.82 1.91 -2.17
CA LEU A 43 6.17 1.81 -3.47
C LEU A 43 5.19 2.96 -3.65
N LEU A 44 5.12 3.45 -4.88
CA LEU A 44 4.09 4.40 -5.27
C LEU A 44 2.99 3.64 -6.02
N ILE A 45 1.76 3.80 -5.57
CA ILE A 45 0.58 3.22 -6.22
C ILE A 45 -0.11 4.34 -6.98
N GLU A 46 0.08 4.39 -8.29
CA GLU A 46 -0.44 5.45 -9.13
C GLU A 46 -1.80 5.06 -9.67
N ALA A 47 -2.79 5.96 -9.51
CA ALA A 47 -4.17 5.69 -9.89
C ALA A 47 -4.53 6.32 -11.23
N ARG A 48 -5.38 5.61 -11.98
CA ARG A 48 -6.04 6.09 -13.20
C ARG A 48 -7.53 5.78 -13.10
N ASN A 49 -8.35 6.61 -13.76
CA ASN A 49 -9.77 6.30 -13.84
C ASN A 49 -10.02 5.20 -14.89
N ASP A 50 -11.27 4.85 -15.09
CA ASP A 50 -11.68 3.82 -16.05
C ASP A 50 -11.45 4.23 -17.51
N GLN A 51 -11.16 5.50 -17.76
CA GLN A 51 -10.80 6.02 -19.08
C GLN A 51 -9.30 6.13 -19.29
N GLY A 52 -8.51 5.67 -18.33
CA GLY A 52 -7.06 5.69 -18.41
C GLY A 52 -6.41 7.01 -18.04
N GLU A 53 -7.17 7.96 -17.53
CA GLU A 53 -6.65 9.26 -17.14
C GLU A 53 -6.06 9.22 -15.73
N ARG A 54 -4.92 9.89 -15.54
CA ARG A 54 -4.26 9.96 -14.24
C ARG A 54 -5.13 10.66 -13.21
N CYS A 55 -5.20 10.08 -12.02
CA CYS A 55 -5.91 10.63 -10.88
C CYS A 55 -4.95 10.77 -9.69
N PRO A 56 -4.05 11.77 -9.72
CA PRO A 56 -3.00 11.88 -8.69
C PRO A 56 -3.56 12.02 -7.27
N GLN A 57 -4.75 12.55 -7.12
CA GLN A 57 -5.39 12.68 -5.81
C GLN A 57 -5.75 11.33 -5.19
N ARG A 58 -5.71 10.26 -6.00
CA ARG A 58 -5.96 8.89 -5.54
C ARG A 58 -4.67 8.07 -5.43
N ASP A 59 -3.52 8.68 -5.62
CA ASP A 59 -2.24 8.00 -5.48
C ASP A 59 -1.96 7.70 -4.01
N LEU A 60 -1.37 6.53 -3.78
CA LEU A 60 -1.02 6.05 -2.46
C LEU A 60 0.47 5.75 -2.38
N GLU A 61 1.04 5.93 -1.21
CA GLU A 61 2.36 5.41 -0.89
C GLU A 61 2.19 4.18 -0.01
N LEU A 62 2.87 3.12 -0.38
CA LEU A 62 2.90 1.87 0.38
C LEU A 62 4.32 1.65 0.88
N GLU A 63 4.49 1.51 2.18
CA GLU A 63 5.77 1.12 2.77
C GLU A 63 5.65 -0.29 3.33
N ILE A 64 6.63 -1.11 3.04
CA ILE A 64 6.69 -2.50 3.49
C ILE A 64 7.84 -2.62 4.46
N TYR A 65 7.54 -3.06 5.67
CA TYR A 65 8.54 -3.28 6.71
C TYR A 65 8.50 -4.73 7.13
N ARG A 66 9.64 -5.41 6.98
CA ARG A 66 9.75 -6.80 7.35
C ARG A 66 10.75 -6.94 8.50
N SER A 67 10.32 -7.55 9.59
CA SER A 67 11.16 -7.77 10.76
C SER A 67 11.01 -9.22 11.20
N GLY A 68 11.99 -10.05 10.84
CA GLY A 68 11.90 -11.48 11.08
C GLY A 68 10.71 -12.09 10.34
N SER A 69 9.81 -12.71 11.08
CA SER A 69 8.59 -13.29 10.52
C SER A 69 7.44 -12.28 10.42
N GLU A 70 7.62 -11.07 10.95
CA GLU A 70 6.57 -10.07 10.95
C GLU A 70 6.63 -9.21 9.69
N LEU A 71 5.47 -9.01 9.10
CA LEU A 71 5.28 -8.15 7.95
C LEU A 71 4.35 -7.01 8.35
N ASN A 72 4.83 -5.79 8.17
CA ASN A 72 4.05 -4.59 8.45
C ASN A 72 3.93 -3.77 7.18
N LEU A 73 2.75 -3.24 6.93
CA LEU A 73 2.48 -2.38 5.79
C LEU A 73 1.99 -1.04 6.29
N MET A 74 2.41 0.04 5.64
CA MET A 74 1.89 1.36 5.91
C MET A 74 1.41 1.98 4.61
N ILE A 75 0.16 2.48 4.60
CA ILE A 75 -0.43 3.14 3.43
C ILE A 75 -0.82 4.56 3.80
N SER A 76 -0.45 5.50 2.96
CA SER A 76 -0.81 6.91 3.12
C SER A 76 -1.19 7.53 1.77
N TRP A 77 -1.98 8.61 1.84
CA TRP A 77 -2.36 9.38 0.65
C TRP A 77 -1.23 10.35 0.28
N VAL A 78 -0.75 10.28 -0.96
CA VAL A 78 0.37 11.11 -1.41
C VAL A 78 0.00 12.59 -1.39
N GLN A 79 -1.19 12.92 -1.88
CA GLN A 79 -1.61 14.33 -2.02
C GLN A 79 -2.41 14.85 -0.83
N ASP A 80 -2.57 14.05 0.20
CA ASP A 80 -3.19 14.51 1.44
C ASP A 80 -2.37 14.00 2.62
N PRO A 81 -1.23 14.64 2.89
CA PRO A 81 -0.31 14.17 3.93
C PRO A 81 -0.86 14.29 5.34
N GLU A 82 -1.98 14.98 5.53
CA GLU A 82 -2.63 15.10 6.84
C GLU A 82 -3.72 14.04 7.04
N ALA A 83 -4.13 13.35 5.97
CA ALA A 83 -5.14 12.29 6.09
C ALA A 83 -4.62 11.13 6.95
N PRO A 84 -5.52 10.43 7.64
CA PRO A 84 -5.10 9.29 8.44
C PRO A 84 -4.34 8.25 7.64
N MET A 85 -3.33 7.66 8.27
CA MET A 85 -2.51 6.58 7.70
C MET A 85 -2.94 5.25 8.27
N LEU A 86 -2.87 4.22 7.44
CA LEU A 86 -3.11 2.85 7.86
C LEU A 86 -1.78 2.17 8.16
N TRP A 87 -1.64 1.66 9.38
CA TRP A 87 -0.60 0.71 9.75
C TRP A 87 -1.23 -0.67 9.88
N HIS A 88 -0.78 -1.62 9.09
CA HIS A 88 -1.34 -2.97 9.12
C HIS A 88 -0.24 -3.99 9.41
N GLY A 89 -0.13 -4.35 10.68
CA GLY A 89 0.65 -5.49 11.11
C GLY A 89 -0.27 -6.71 11.16
N SER A 90 -0.43 -7.31 12.34
CA SER A 90 -1.42 -8.37 12.52
C SER A 90 -2.84 -7.81 12.48
N HIS A 91 -3.02 -6.53 12.82
CA HIS A 91 -4.31 -5.83 12.78
C HIS A 91 -4.15 -4.47 12.12
N ALA A 92 -5.25 -3.98 11.56
CA ALA A 92 -5.30 -2.63 11.03
C ALA A 92 -5.36 -1.61 12.16
N VAL A 93 -4.49 -0.62 12.11
CA VAL A 93 -4.47 0.50 13.07
C VAL A 93 -4.41 1.79 12.27
N TRP A 94 -5.36 2.68 12.51
CA TRP A 94 -5.39 3.99 11.89
C TRP A 94 -4.78 5.02 12.81
N MET A 95 -3.97 5.91 12.24
CA MET A 95 -3.23 6.93 12.97
C MET A 95 -3.33 8.26 12.26
N GLN A 96 -3.40 9.33 13.04
CA GLN A 96 -3.28 10.66 12.47
C GLN A 96 -1.85 10.87 11.97
N ALA A 97 -1.71 11.32 10.73
CA ALA A 97 -0.40 11.44 10.09
C ALA A 97 0.51 12.43 10.82
N VAL A 98 -0.07 13.52 11.35
CA VAL A 98 0.71 14.59 11.98
C VAL A 98 1.14 14.23 13.40
N SER A 99 0.23 13.67 14.20
CA SER A 99 0.50 13.40 15.60
C SER A 99 0.92 11.97 15.92
N GLY A 100 0.63 11.02 15.02
CA GLY A 100 0.85 9.60 15.26
C GLY A 100 -0.14 8.97 16.22
N GLU A 101 -1.14 9.72 16.66
CA GLU A 101 -2.16 9.20 17.59
C GLU A 101 -3.17 8.32 16.86
N ARG A 102 -3.65 7.29 17.55
CA ARG A 102 -4.69 6.42 16.99
C ARG A 102 -5.94 7.23 16.72
N CYS A 103 -6.60 6.88 15.61
CA CYS A 103 -7.87 7.51 15.25
C CYS A 103 -8.81 6.47 14.68
N GLU A 104 -10.03 6.87 14.40
CA GLU A 104 -11.02 6.00 13.80
C GLU A 104 -10.74 5.78 12.32
N ARG A 105 -11.21 4.64 11.80
CA ARG A 105 -11.10 4.33 10.39
C ARG A 105 -11.85 5.38 9.56
N PRO A 106 -11.18 6.02 8.59
CA PRO A 106 -11.86 6.96 7.70
C PRO A 106 -12.82 6.23 6.74
N ALA A 107 -13.60 7.00 6.00
CA ALA A 107 -14.62 6.45 5.11
C ALA A 107 -14.06 5.47 4.08
N ASP A 108 -12.84 5.75 3.56
CA ASP A 108 -12.18 4.87 2.58
C ASP A 108 -11.39 3.73 3.23
N GLY A 109 -11.42 3.64 4.55
CA GLY A 109 -10.51 2.77 5.30
C GLY A 109 -10.71 1.28 5.03
N ALA A 110 -11.97 0.85 4.87
CA ALA A 110 -12.26 -0.56 4.66
C ALA A 110 -11.60 -1.10 3.39
N ALA A 111 -11.60 -0.30 2.32
CA ALA A 111 -10.97 -0.68 1.05
C ALA A 111 -9.45 -0.79 1.18
N LEU A 112 -8.83 0.14 1.90
CA LEU A 112 -7.39 0.11 2.13
C LEU A 112 -6.98 -1.05 3.03
N GLU A 113 -7.79 -1.38 4.03
CA GLU A 113 -7.56 -2.56 4.86
C GLU A 113 -7.64 -3.84 4.04
N ALA A 114 -8.62 -3.93 3.14
CA ALA A 114 -8.74 -5.08 2.23
C ALA A 114 -7.51 -5.20 1.32
N LEU A 115 -7.02 -4.08 0.81
CA LEU A 115 -5.81 -4.06 -0.01
C LEU A 115 -4.60 -4.59 0.78
N CYS A 116 -4.42 -4.13 2.00
CA CYS A 116 -3.33 -4.61 2.85
C CYS A 116 -3.41 -6.11 3.10
N ARG A 117 -4.60 -6.65 3.34
CA ARG A 117 -4.75 -8.09 3.53
C ARG A 117 -4.34 -8.87 2.28
N ARG A 118 -4.71 -8.38 1.10
CA ARG A 118 -4.30 -9.04 -0.15
C ARG A 118 -2.80 -8.96 -0.37
N ILE A 119 -2.21 -7.82 -0.10
CA ILE A 119 -0.75 -7.65 -0.25
C ILE A 119 -0.02 -8.59 0.71
N ARG A 120 -0.48 -8.69 1.96
CA ARG A 120 0.11 -9.61 2.92
C ARG A 120 0.05 -11.06 2.43
N ALA A 121 -1.07 -11.47 1.86
CA ALA A 121 -1.20 -12.81 1.30
C ALA A 121 -0.23 -13.04 0.15
N LEU A 122 -0.08 -12.06 -0.74
CA LEU A 122 0.87 -12.15 -1.86
C LEU A 122 2.33 -12.23 -1.39
N LEU A 123 2.65 -11.60 -0.26
CA LEU A 123 4.00 -11.59 0.28
C LEU A 123 4.26 -12.76 1.24
N GLY A 124 3.29 -13.62 1.45
CA GLY A 124 3.43 -14.76 2.35
C GLY A 124 3.36 -14.40 3.82
N GLY A 125 2.81 -13.23 4.15
CA GLY A 125 2.70 -12.74 5.52
C GLY A 125 1.38 -13.05 6.20
N ALA A 126 0.70 -14.08 5.78
CA ALA A 126 -0.60 -14.47 6.32
C ALA A 126 -0.53 -14.93 7.76
#